data_131bfd7f96fc0af13e521b9d69672d61
#
_entry.id   131bfd7f96fc0af13e521b9d69672d61
#
_cell.length_a   1.000
_cell.length_b   1.000
_cell.length_c   1.000
_cell.angle_alpha   90.00
_cell.angle_beta   90.00
_cell.angle_gamma   90.00
#
_symmetry.space_group_name_H-M   'P 1'
#
loop_
_entity.id
_entity.type
_entity.pdbx_description
1 polymer ?
#
loop_
_entity_poly.entity_id
_entity_poly.type
_entity_poly.pdbx_seq_one_letter_code
_entity_poly.pdbx_strand_id
1 'polypeptide(L)'
;MSGLFFLWPGHWPVALLALPACAALWSWRRTREQRLQRALGARTERLVGAPAAARWRWATDAGAVLLVGLAVLEPATPGDVGEAGGDVALCVDVSWSMAARDVTPSRLALAQQAIARLAATASDTRAALVAYAGEALVAAPLSADLAAVATLAGELAPGANGRAGTDPGAAIDRAVALLQRGGRAGAVVMLSDGEDFAGGALAAARRAAAAGYTVHALGLGTAAGGKIVVDTGAGEAFLQDGAGEDVITRGECAALASWAAAGGGRSVPLADGDGLRALHDGVLAPAAREAAVRAGRLQPLPLWRWPLFAAVALWMLAACAQERRR
;
A
#
# COMPACT_ATOMS: atom_id res chain seq x y z
N MET A 1 4.57 -6.65 6.99
CA MET A 1 3.77 -7.53 7.88
C MET A 1 2.62 -8.09 7.04
N SER A 2 2.69 -9.36 6.68
CA SER A 2 1.66 -10.05 5.91
C SER A 2 0.41 -10.24 6.79
N GLY A 3 -0.58 -9.37 6.65
CA GLY A 3 -1.83 -9.48 7.38
C GLY A 3 -2.66 -10.65 6.85
N LEU A 4 -3.05 -11.56 7.75
CA LEU A 4 -4.06 -12.58 7.45
C LEU A 4 -5.41 -11.86 7.29
N PHE A 5 -6.13 -12.13 6.21
CA PHE A 5 -7.48 -11.62 5.99
C PHE A 5 -8.42 -12.75 5.58
N PHE A 6 -9.72 -12.51 5.64
CA PHE A 6 -10.73 -13.50 5.27
C PHE A 6 -11.35 -13.11 3.92
N LEU A 7 -11.36 -14.04 2.94
CA LEU A 7 -11.92 -13.81 1.61
C LEU A 7 -13.43 -13.54 1.65
N TRP A 8 -14.12 -14.23 2.53
CA TRP A 8 -15.58 -14.16 2.67
C TRP A 8 -16.00 -13.82 4.10
N PRO A 9 -15.74 -12.60 4.59
CA PRO A 9 -16.16 -12.23 5.94
C PRO A 9 -17.68 -12.34 6.13
N GLY A 10 -18.47 -12.26 5.06
CA GLY A 10 -19.93 -12.48 5.11
C GLY A 10 -20.36 -13.92 5.44
N HIS A 11 -19.47 -14.92 5.36
CA HIS A 11 -19.78 -16.31 5.71
C HIS A 11 -19.65 -16.62 7.21
N TRP A 12 -19.36 -15.63 8.07
CA TRP A 12 -19.33 -15.84 9.52
C TRP A 12 -20.60 -16.49 10.09
N PRO A 13 -21.84 -16.25 9.59
CA PRO A 13 -23.01 -16.95 10.11
C PRO A 13 -22.96 -18.46 9.84
N VAL A 14 -22.39 -18.85 8.67
CA VAL A 14 -22.21 -20.27 8.30
C VAL A 14 -21.15 -20.91 9.19
N ALA A 15 -20.03 -20.22 9.47
CA ALA A 15 -19.00 -20.70 10.39
C ALA A 15 -19.55 -20.88 11.82
N LEU A 16 -20.48 -20.03 12.25
CA LEU A 16 -21.16 -20.19 13.54
C LEU A 16 -22.01 -21.47 13.67
N LEU A 17 -22.42 -22.07 12.54
CA LEU A 17 -23.11 -23.38 12.57
C LEU A 17 -22.23 -24.50 13.15
N ALA A 18 -20.91 -24.29 13.21
CA ALA A 18 -20.01 -25.21 13.91
C ALA A 18 -20.35 -25.35 15.43
N LEU A 19 -20.85 -24.30 16.08
CA LEU A 19 -21.23 -24.31 17.49
C LEU A 19 -22.44 -25.24 17.77
N PRO A 20 -23.59 -25.08 17.09
CA PRO A 20 -24.70 -26.00 17.29
C PRO A 20 -24.36 -27.42 16.82
N ALA A 21 -23.51 -27.61 15.80
CA ALA A 21 -23.02 -28.93 15.40
C ALA A 21 -22.22 -29.60 16.52
N CYS A 22 -21.30 -28.87 17.20
CA CYS A 22 -20.61 -29.37 18.36
C CYS A 22 -21.56 -29.72 19.54
N ALA A 23 -22.55 -28.89 19.79
CA ALA A 23 -23.55 -29.13 20.83
C ALA A 23 -24.41 -30.37 20.49
N ALA A 24 -24.82 -30.55 19.25
CA ALA A 24 -25.54 -31.68 18.77
C ALA A 24 -24.74 -32.99 18.88
N LEU A 25 -23.47 -32.97 18.49
CA LEU A 25 -22.54 -34.10 18.63
C LEU A 25 -22.36 -34.48 20.11
N TRP A 26 -22.17 -33.46 20.98
CA TRP A 26 -22.05 -33.69 22.42
C TRP A 26 -23.32 -34.32 23.00
N SER A 27 -24.49 -33.78 22.71
CA SER A 27 -25.78 -34.29 23.21
C SER A 27 -26.08 -35.70 22.71
N TRP A 28 -25.83 -35.98 21.42
CA TRP A 28 -26.01 -37.29 20.82
C TRP A 28 -25.10 -38.34 21.47
N ARG A 29 -23.82 -38.02 21.71
CA ARG A 29 -22.88 -38.89 22.40
C ARG A 29 -23.29 -39.16 23.84
N ARG A 30 -23.65 -38.10 24.57
CA ARG A 30 -24.09 -38.20 25.96
C ARG A 30 -25.31 -39.10 26.10
N THR A 31 -26.29 -38.95 25.22
CA THR A 31 -27.49 -39.81 25.18
C THR A 31 -27.13 -41.25 24.82
N ARG A 32 -26.22 -41.46 23.89
CA ARG A 32 -25.72 -42.78 23.50
C ARG A 32 -24.98 -43.46 24.67
N GLU A 33 -24.12 -42.77 25.36
CA GLU A 33 -23.41 -43.29 26.53
C GLU A 33 -24.39 -43.66 27.64
N GLN A 34 -25.38 -42.81 27.93
CA GLN A 34 -26.42 -43.09 28.91
C GLN A 34 -27.25 -44.33 28.54
N ARG A 35 -27.59 -44.49 27.26
CA ARG A 35 -28.31 -45.70 26.78
C ARG A 35 -27.47 -46.97 26.94
N LEU A 36 -26.18 -46.90 26.61
CA LEU A 36 -25.26 -48.00 26.78
C LEU A 36 -25.04 -48.37 28.25
N GLN A 37 -24.93 -47.38 29.13
CA GLN A 37 -24.83 -47.59 30.57
C GLN A 37 -26.09 -48.25 31.15
N ARG A 38 -27.27 -47.88 30.69
CA ARG A 38 -28.54 -48.47 31.08
C ARG A 38 -28.68 -49.94 30.60
N ALA A 39 -28.18 -50.24 29.40
CA ALA A 39 -28.27 -51.54 28.78
C ALA A 39 -27.23 -52.56 29.28
N LEU A 40 -26.01 -52.11 29.59
CA LEU A 40 -24.86 -52.97 29.87
C LEU A 40 -24.36 -52.89 31.33
N GLY A 41 -24.85 -51.94 32.13
CA GLY A 41 -24.47 -51.79 33.54
C GLY A 41 -22.95 -51.61 33.70
N ALA A 42 -22.38 -52.27 34.70
CA ALA A 42 -20.96 -52.19 35.04
C ALA A 42 -20.00 -52.74 33.95
N ARG A 43 -20.51 -53.45 32.92
CA ARG A 43 -19.69 -53.91 31.79
C ARG A 43 -19.40 -52.80 30.77
N THR A 44 -20.04 -51.66 30.91
CA THR A 44 -19.87 -50.50 29.98
C THR A 44 -18.43 -49.98 29.98
N GLU A 45 -17.74 -49.92 31.11
CA GLU A 45 -16.35 -49.48 31.22
C GLU A 45 -15.37 -50.35 30.43
N ARG A 46 -15.61 -51.64 30.37
CA ARG A 46 -14.78 -52.59 29.59
C ARG A 46 -15.01 -52.47 28.10
N LEU A 47 -16.22 -52.04 27.63
CA LEU A 47 -16.60 -51.99 26.23
C LEU A 47 -16.44 -50.56 25.63
N VAL A 48 -16.62 -49.54 26.42
CA VAL A 48 -16.63 -48.11 25.95
C VAL A 48 -15.38 -47.36 26.37
N GLY A 49 -14.61 -47.85 27.36
CA GLY A 49 -13.40 -47.24 27.89
C GLY A 49 -13.69 -46.26 29.03
N ALA A 50 -12.63 -45.83 29.71
CA ALA A 50 -12.71 -44.92 30.85
C ALA A 50 -13.31 -43.54 30.51
N PRO A 51 -14.00 -42.89 31.47
CA PRO A 51 -14.65 -41.57 31.24
C PRO A 51 -13.68 -40.46 30.79
N ALA A 52 -12.40 -40.58 31.15
CA ALA A 52 -11.35 -39.67 30.67
C ALA A 52 -11.12 -39.79 29.15
N ALA A 53 -11.23 -41.00 28.59
CA ALA A 53 -11.10 -41.23 27.14
C ALA A 53 -12.32 -40.69 26.39
N ALA A 54 -13.50 -40.68 26.98
CA ALA A 54 -14.69 -40.09 26.39
C ALA A 54 -14.59 -38.55 26.27
N ARG A 55 -14.04 -37.88 27.28
CA ARG A 55 -13.81 -36.42 27.25
C ARG A 55 -12.77 -36.03 26.21
N TRP A 56 -11.69 -36.81 26.09
CA TRP A 56 -10.67 -36.55 25.05
C TRP A 56 -11.24 -36.65 23.63
N ARG A 57 -12.05 -37.66 23.37
CA ARG A 57 -12.69 -37.87 22.08
C ARG A 57 -13.66 -36.74 21.74
N TRP A 58 -14.42 -36.26 22.72
CA TRP A 58 -15.29 -35.08 22.48
C TRP A 58 -14.45 -33.82 22.12
N ALA A 59 -13.34 -33.60 22.83
CA ALA A 59 -12.47 -32.46 22.55
C ALA A 59 -11.86 -32.51 21.15
N THR A 60 -11.44 -33.69 20.68
CA THR A 60 -10.90 -33.87 19.31
C THR A 60 -11.94 -33.67 18.24
N ASP A 61 -13.17 -34.18 18.41
CA ASP A 61 -14.24 -33.98 17.44
C ASP A 61 -14.73 -32.53 17.40
N ALA A 62 -14.88 -31.90 18.57
CA ALA A 62 -15.23 -30.48 18.66
C ALA A 62 -14.14 -29.59 18.01
N GLY A 63 -12.87 -29.90 18.25
CA GLY A 63 -11.74 -29.23 17.62
C GLY A 63 -11.76 -29.38 16.10
N ALA A 64 -12.04 -30.57 15.59
CA ALA A 64 -12.15 -30.81 14.16
C ALA A 64 -13.30 -30.01 13.52
N VAL A 65 -14.47 -29.94 14.16
CA VAL A 65 -15.61 -29.15 13.67
C VAL A 65 -15.31 -27.65 13.68
N LEU A 66 -14.62 -27.16 14.70
CA LEU A 66 -14.20 -25.76 14.76
C LEU A 66 -13.17 -25.41 13.67
N LEU A 67 -12.23 -26.31 13.39
CA LEU A 67 -11.25 -26.14 12.30
C LEU A 67 -11.93 -26.14 10.92
N VAL A 68 -12.95 -26.96 10.71
CA VAL A 68 -13.77 -26.91 9.50
C VAL A 68 -14.53 -25.59 9.41
N GLY A 69 -15.10 -25.10 10.51
CA GLY A 69 -15.75 -23.77 10.58
C GLY A 69 -14.77 -22.65 10.20
N LEU A 70 -13.52 -22.73 10.68
CA LEU A 70 -12.47 -21.78 10.30
C LEU A 70 -12.11 -21.88 8.83
N ALA A 71 -12.09 -23.08 8.25
CA ALA A 71 -11.82 -23.28 6.82
C ALA A 71 -12.90 -22.63 5.93
N VAL A 72 -14.16 -22.62 6.38
CA VAL A 72 -15.28 -21.96 5.66
C VAL A 72 -15.14 -20.45 5.56
N LEU A 73 -14.42 -19.81 6.48
CA LEU A 73 -14.10 -18.38 6.43
C LEU A 73 -13.02 -18.04 5.38
N GLU A 74 -12.42 -19.07 4.79
CA GLU A 74 -11.36 -18.96 3.79
C GLU A 74 -10.26 -17.96 4.19
N PRO A 75 -9.50 -18.26 5.27
CA PRO A 75 -8.36 -17.44 5.62
C PRO A 75 -7.39 -17.41 4.42
N ALA A 76 -6.91 -16.23 4.08
CA ALA A 76 -6.02 -16.03 2.96
C ALA A 76 -4.87 -15.10 3.32
N THR A 77 -3.74 -15.31 2.68
CA THR A 77 -2.65 -14.33 2.63
C THR A 77 -2.66 -13.63 1.26
N PRO A 78 -2.15 -12.40 1.18
CA PRO A 78 -1.89 -11.80 -0.12
C PRO A 78 -1.05 -12.77 -0.95
N GLY A 79 -1.54 -13.15 -2.13
CA GLY A 79 -0.80 -14.01 -3.06
C GLY A 79 0.48 -13.33 -3.54
N ASP A 80 1.28 -14.08 -4.27
CA ASP A 80 2.59 -13.64 -4.75
C ASP A 80 2.46 -12.36 -5.61
N VAL A 81 3.20 -11.34 -5.25
CA VAL A 81 2.93 -9.93 -5.51
C VAL A 81 3.47 -9.47 -6.87
N GLY A 82 3.86 -10.39 -7.76
CA GLY A 82 4.54 -10.05 -9.02
C GLY A 82 3.81 -9.05 -9.95
N GLU A 83 2.52 -8.74 -9.68
CA GLU A 83 1.75 -7.73 -10.44
C GLU A 83 0.88 -6.80 -9.57
N ALA A 84 1.02 -6.84 -8.24
CA ALA A 84 0.19 -6.06 -7.32
C ALA A 84 0.72 -4.64 -7.08
N GLY A 85 1.89 -4.33 -7.59
CA GLY A 85 2.46 -2.99 -7.48
C GLY A 85 1.62 -1.95 -8.23
N GLY A 86 1.49 -0.79 -7.63
CA GLY A 86 0.85 0.38 -8.24
C GLY A 86 1.80 1.11 -9.19
N ASP A 87 1.21 1.88 -10.07
CA ASP A 87 1.96 2.83 -10.89
C ASP A 87 2.06 4.17 -10.16
N VAL A 88 3.23 4.79 -10.17
CA VAL A 88 3.46 6.10 -9.56
C VAL A 88 4.01 7.04 -10.63
N ALA A 89 3.35 8.17 -10.83
CA ALA A 89 3.90 9.23 -11.66
C ALA A 89 4.49 10.32 -10.74
N LEU A 90 5.81 10.45 -10.77
CA LEU A 90 6.57 11.42 -10.00
C LEU A 90 6.67 12.71 -10.82
N CYS A 91 6.04 13.78 -10.34
CA CYS A 91 6.11 15.10 -10.93
C CYS A 91 7.08 15.96 -10.14
N VAL A 92 8.24 16.23 -10.71
CA VAL A 92 9.31 16.99 -10.06
C VAL A 92 9.33 18.41 -10.63
N ASP A 93 9.18 19.35 -9.74
CA ASP A 93 9.36 20.76 -10.05
C ASP A 93 10.85 21.04 -10.33
N VAL A 94 11.14 21.62 -11.46
CA VAL A 94 12.47 22.07 -11.89
C VAL A 94 12.52 23.56 -12.15
N SER A 95 11.56 24.32 -11.63
CA SER A 95 11.60 25.79 -11.65
C SER A 95 12.81 26.32 -10.87
N TRP A 96 13.15 27.56 -11.10
CA TRP A 96 14.31 28.19 -10.43
C TRP A 96 14.18 28.23 -8.89
N SER A 97 12.97 28.31 -8.36
CA SER A 97 12.72 28.24 -6.92
C SER A 97 13.26 26.96 -6.26
N MET A 98 13.37 25.88 -7.04
CA MET A 98 13.89 24.60 -6.56
C MET A 98 15.42 24.59 -6.35
N ALA A 99 16.12 25.63 -6.80
CA ALA A 99 17.54 25.86 -6.47
C ALA A 99 17.74 26.51 -5.11
N ALA A 100 16.67 26.91 -4.40
CA ALA A 100 16.76 27.47 -3.07
C ALA A 100 17.36 26.49 -2.06
N ARG A 101 18.17 27.03 -1.13
CA ARG A 101 18.88 26.25 -0.10
C ARG A 101 18.36 26.50 1.32
N ASP A 102 17.06 26.74 1.44
CA ASP A 102 16.37 26.78 2.74
C ASP A 102 16.17 25.36 3.34
N VAL A 103 16.41 24.34 2.53
CA VAL A 103 16.57 22.92 2.93
C VAL A 103 17.89 22.40 2.37
N THR A 104 18.52 21.44 3.04
CA THR A 104 19.84 20.92 2.67
C THR A 104 19.72 19.65 1.82
N PRO A 105 20.43 19.54 0.68
CA PRO A 105 21.37 20.49 0.07
C PRO A 105 20.70 21.65 -0.68
N SER A 106 19.58 21.36 -1.37
CA SER A 106 18.62 22.27 -2.01
C SER A 106 17.29 21.56 -2.14
N ARG A 107 16.20 22.28 -2.48
CA ARG A 107 14.87 21.68 -2.69
C ARG A 107 14.92 20.57 -3.75
N LEU A 108 15.51 20.82 -4.91
CA LEU A 108 15.60 19.83 -5.97
C LEU A 108 16.47 18.65 -5.56
N ALA A 109 17.63 18.87 -4.95
CA ALA A 109 18.52 17.81 -4.50
C ALA A 109 17.85 16.91 -3.45
N LEU A 110 17.02 17.47 -2.59
CA LEU A 110 16.22 16.69 -1.62
C LEU A 110 15.16 15.83 -2.32
N ALA A 111 14.49 16.35 -3.35
CA ALA A 111 13.56 15.57 -4.18
C ALA A 111 14.27 14.40 -4.88
N GLN A 112 15.43 14.66 -5.47
CA GLN A 112 16.27 13.63 -6.12
C GLN A 112 16.69 12.54 -5.13
N GLN A 113 17.13 12.91 -3.93
CA GLN A 113 17.47 11.94 -2.87
C GLN A 113 16.25 11.09 -2.46
N ALA A 114 15.08 11.70 -2.34
CA ALA A 114 13.85 10.98 -2.00
C ALA A 114 13.50 9.93 -3.09
N ILE A 115 13.64 10.28 -4.37
CA ILE A 115 13.42 9.36 -5.49
C ILE A 115 14.45 8.22 -5.47
N ALA A 116 15.73 8.51 -5.23
CA ALA A 116 16.77 7.50 -5.14
C ALA A 116 16.52 6.51 -3.98
N ARG A 117 16.07 6.99 -2.83
CA ARG A 117 15.72 6.13 -1.68
C ARG A 117 14.48 5.28 -1.96
N LEU A 118 13.47 5.81 -2.65
CA LEU A 118 12.32 5.02 -3.10
C LEU A 118 12.80 3.90 -4.04
N ALA A 119 13.61 4.21 -5.03
CA ALA A 119 14.13 3.26 -6.00
C ALA A 119 14.92 2.11 -5.36
N ALA A 120 15.66 2.39 -4.28
CA ALA A 120 16.42 1.39 -3.56
C ALA A 120 15.58 0.39 -2.76
N THR A 121 14.30 0.69 -2.48
CA THR A 121 13.47 -0.10 -1.56
C THR A 121 12.19 -0.64 -2.17
N ALA A 122 11.62 0.00 -3.17
CA ALA A 122 10.37 -0.40 -3.80
C ALA A 122 10.62 -1.43 -4.90
N SER A 123 10.14 -2.67 -4.73
CA SER A 123 10.38 -3.78 -5.67
C SER A 123 9.25 -3.99 -6.68
N ASP A 124 8.00 -3.62 -6.33
CA ASP A 124 6.82 -4.00 -7.11
C ASP A 124 6.12 -2.81 -7.77
N THR A 125 6.76 -1.64 -7.76
CA THR A 125 6.22 -0.37 -8.25
C THR A 125 6.83 -0.03 -9.61
N ARG A 126 6.01 0.43 -10.56
CA ARG A 126 6.50 1.12 -11.75
C ARG A 126 6.40 2.62 -11.52
N ALA A 127 7.40 3.37 -11.96
CA ALA A 127 7.40 4.81 -11.86
C ALA A 127 7.59 5.48 -13.22
N ALA A 128 6.89 6.60 -13.43
CA ALA A 128 7.16 7.56 -14.49
C ALA A 128 7.72 8.84 -13.87
N LEU A 129 8.53 9.58 -14.62
CA LEU A 129 9.09 10.85 -14.20
C LEU A 129 8.65 11.97 -15.14
N VAL A 130 8.02 12.97 -14.57
CA VAL A 130 7.63 14.21 -15.26
C VAL A 130 8.36 15.36 -14.62
N ALA A 131 9.22 16.04 -15.36
CA ALA A 131 9.85 17.27 -14.94
C ALA A 131 9.02 18.45 -15.43
N TYR A 132 8.75 19.43 -14.57
CA TYR A 132 7.95 20.58 -14.97
C TYR A 132 8.48 21.91 -14.40
N ALA A 133 8.26 22.95 -15.16
CA ALA A 133 8.38 24.35 -14.84
C ALA A 133 7.25 25.10 -15.55
N GLY A 134 7.52 26.02 -16.45
CA GLY A 134 6.49 26.65 -17.33
C GLY A 134 5.86 25.68 -18.33
N GLU A 135 6.39 24.50 -18.50
CA GLU A 135 5.81 23.36 -19.24
C GLU A 135 6.16 22.02 -18.56
N ALA A 136 5.44 20.96 -18.92
CA ALA A 136 5.65 19.63 -18.37
C ALA A 136 6.20 18.66 -19.42
N LEU A 137 7.37 18.07 -19.14
CA LEU A 137 8.08 17.14 -20.00
C LEU A 137 8.19 15.78 -19.35
N VAL A 138 8.02 14.72 -20.15
CA VAL A 138 8.24 13.34 -19.68
C VAL A 138 9.74 13.06 -19.70
N ALA A 139 10.37 13.02 -18.53
CA ALA A 139 11.78 12.68 -18.38
C ALA A 139 12.00 11.15 -18.40
N ALA A 140 11.05 10.37 -17.83
CA ALA A 140 11.04 8.92 -17.98
C ALA A 140 9.60 8.42 -18.18
N PRO A 141 9.35 7.52 -19.17
CA PRO A 141 8.09 6.83 -19.29
C PRO A 141 7.90 5.87 -18.11
N LEU A 142 6.70 5.30 -17.96
CA LEU A 142 6.40 4.34 -16.92
C LEU A 142 7.30 3.10 -17.04
N SER A 143 8.15 2.88 -16.05
CA SER A 143 9.17 1.83 -16.02
C SER A 143 9.15 1.06 -14.69
N ALA A 144 9.44 -0.23 -14.75
CA ALA A 144 9.72 -1.06 -13.57
C ALA A 144 11.19 -0.90 -13.10
N ASP A 145 12.06 -0.37 -13.93
CA ASP A 145 13.45 -0.05 -13.58
C ASP A 145 13.52 1.28 -12.84
N LEU A 146 13.28 1.22 -11.55
CA LEU A 146 13.32 2.40 -10.69
C LEU A 146 14.73 2.99 -10.55
N ALA A 147 15.77 2.18 -10.74
CA ALA A 147 17.15 2.67 -10.72
C ALA A 147 17.42 3.60 -11.91
N ALA A 148 16.93 3.23 -13.11
CA ALA A 148 16.98 4.10 -14.28
C ALA A 148 16.18 5.39 -14.07
N VAL A 149 14.97 5.31 -13.48
CA VAL A 149 14.16 6.50 -13.15
C VAL A 149 14.89 7.41 -12.16
N ALA A 150 15.53 6.85 -11.12
CA ALA A 150 16.32 7.62 -10.16
C ALA A 150 17.56 8.28 -10.79
N THR A 151 18.21 7.59 -11.72
CA THR A 151 19.35 8.17 -12.47
C THR A 151 18.92 9.38 -13.27
N LEU A 152 17.82 9.26 -14.04
CA LEU A 152 17.25 10.38 -14.81
C LEU A 152 16.76 11.51 -13.89
N ALA A 153 16.21 11.20 -12.73
CA ALA A 153 15.85 12.22 -11.74
C ALA A 153 17.09 12.96 -11.22
N GLY A 154 18.21 12.26 -11.04
CA GLY A 154 19.49 12.86 -10.63
C GLY A 154 20.09 13.83 -11.65
N GLU A 155 19.72 13.72 -12.92
CA GLU A 155 20.16 14.61 -14.02
C GLU A 155 19.31 15.87 -14.15
N LEU A 156 18.16 15.96 -13.44
CA LEU A 156 17.32 17.14 -13.48
C LEU A 156 18.06 18.34 -12.86
N ALA A 157 17.95 19.49 -13.52
CA ALA A 157 18.56 20.74 -13.06
C ALA A 157 17.50 21.85 -13.02
N PRO A 158 17.63 22.81 -12.13
CA PRO A 158 16.72 24.00 -12.10
C PRO A 158 16.79 24.74 -13.43
N GLY A 159 15.61 25.10 -13.97
CA GLY A 159 15.48 25.81 -15.24
C GLY A 159 15.74 24.96 -16.50
N ALA A 160 15.99 23.63 -16.38
CA ALA A 160 16.32 22.75 -17.51
C ALA A 160 15.25 22.69 -18.59
N ASN A 161 13.98 22.94 -18.28
CA ASN A 161 12.85 22.90 -19.25
C ASN A 161 12.79 24.16 -20.14
N GLY A 162 13.71 25.12 -20.00
CA GLY A 162 13.84 26.27 -20.90
C GLY A 162 12.72 27.29 -20.85
N ARG A 163 11.56 26.98 -20.30
CA ARG A 163 10.43 27.87 -20.16
C ARG A 163 10.25 28.31 -18.71
N ALA A 164 10.33 29.61 -18.49
CA ALA A 164 10.12 30.21 -17.18
C ALA A 164 8.65 30.03 -16.71
N GLY A 165 8.46 29.99 -15.40
CA GLY A 165 7.16 29.80 -14.77
C GLY A 165 7.03 28.43 -14.10
N THR A 166 5.84 28.16 -13.52
CA THR A 166 5.52 26.90 -12.86
C THR A 166 4.06 26.54 -13.19
N ASP A 167 3.87 25.42 -13.89
CA ASP A 167 2.56 24.88 -14.29
C ASP A 167 2.40 23.44 -13.76
N PRO A 168 2.06 23.28 -12.47
CA PRO A 168 1.81 21.97 -11.88
C PRO A 168 0.55 21.30 -12.46
N GLY A 169 -0.39 22.09 -13.03
CA GLY A 169 -1.58 21.56 -13.66
C GLY A 169 -1.25 20.74 -14.91
N ALA A 170 -0.37 21.26 -15.77
CA ALA A 170 0.12 20.52 -16.94
C ALA A 170 0.88 19.25 -16.53
N ALA A 171 1.64 19.29 -15.42
CA ALA A 171 2.35 18.13 -14.89
C ALA A 171 1.39 17.04 -14.44
N ILE A 172 0.33 17.38 -13.70
CA ILE A 172 -0.70 16.43 -13.24
C ILE A 172 -1.40 15.80 -14.45
N ASP A 173 -1.83 16.59 -15.44
CA ASP A 173 -2.51 16.07 -16.62
C ASP A 173 -1.59 15.12 -17.42
N ARG A 174 -0.31 15.46 -17.55
CA ARG A 174 0.69 14.61 -18.22
C ARG A 174 0.91 13.31 -17.47
N ALA A 175 1.00 13.37 -16.13
CA ALA A 175 1.14 12.21 -15.24
C ALA A 175 -0.05 11.26 -15.37
N VAL A 176 -1.28 11.79 -15.32
CA VAL A 176 -2.50 10.99 -15.50
C VAL A 176 -2.51 10.30 -16.87
N ALA A 177 -2.11 10.97 -17.94
CA ALA A 177 -2.03 10.36 -19.26
C ALA A 177 -1.03 9.20 -19.34
N LEU A 178 0.07 9.25 -18.58
CA LEU A 178 1.03 8.13 -18.46
C LEU A 178 0.43 6.97 -17.68
N LEU A 179 -0.22 7.24 -16.55
CA LEU A 179 -0.86 6.23 -15.71
C LEU A 179 -2.00 5.51 -16.43
N GLN A 180 -2.81 6.23 -17.21
CA GLN A 180 -3.89 5.64 -18.03
C GLN A 180 -3.35 4.61 -19.02
N ARG A 181 -2.20 4.87 -19.65
CA ARG A 181 -1.54 3.93 -20.56
C ARG A 181 -0.97 2.70 -19.80
N GLY A 182 -0.61 2.86 -18.54
CA GLY A 182 -0.11 1.78 -17.68
C GLY A 182 -1.14 0.71 -17.36
N GLY A 183 -2.42 1.08 -17.31
CA GLY A 183 -3.55 0.18 -17.06
C GLY A 183 -3.60 -0.44 -15.67
N ARG A 184 -2.78 0.03 -14.72
CA ARG A 184 -2.82 -0.35 -13.29
C ARG A 184 -3.41 0.78 -12.45
N ALA A 185 -3.78 0.46 -11.21
CA ALA A 185 -4.07 1.49 -10.22
C ALA A 185 -2.82 2.35 -10.00
N GLY A 186 -2.98 3.66 -9.94
CA GLY A 186 -1.84 4.54 -9.85
C GLY A 186 -2.14 5.83 -9.11
N ALA A 187 -1.06 6.53 -8.75
CA ALA A 187 -1.10 7.81 -8.08
C ALA A 187 -0.10 8.79 -8.69
N VAL A 188 -0.46 10.06 -8.67
CA VAL A 188 0.43 11.18 -8.98
C VAL A 188 1.06 11.66 -7.68
N VAL A 189 2.37 11.86 -7.67
CA VAL A 189 3.10 12.43 -6.53
C VAL A 189 3.84 13.67 -6.99
N MET A 190 3.39 14.82 -6.50
CA MET A 190 4.01 16.11 -6.76
C MET A 190 5.16 16.34 -5.78
N LEU A 191 6.34 16.69 -6.26
CA LEU A 191 7.50 17.11 -5.48
C LEU A 191 7.77 18.58 -5.85
N SER A 192 7.29 19.52 -5.04
CA SER A 192 7.26 20.95 -5.35
C SER A 192 7.28 21.79 -4.08
N ASP A 193 7.58 23.05 -4.23
CA ASP A 193 7.42 24.07 -3.21
C ASP A 193 6.01 24.69 -3.17
N GLY A 194 5.15 24.35 -4.14
CA GLY A 194 3.74 24.75 -4.16
C GLY A 194 3.43 26.00 -4.98
N GLU A 195 4.43 26.57 -5.67
CA GLU A 195 4.17 27.69 -6.59
C GLU A 195 3.33 27.23 -7.80
N ASP A 196 2.30 27.99 -8.17
CA ASP A 196 1.43 27.74 -9.32
C ASP A 196 1.12 29.07 -10.04
N PHE A 197 2.03 29.49 -10.93
CA PHE A 197 1.84 30.71 -11.70
C PHE A 197 0.80 30.56 -12.82
N ALA A 198 0.51 29.36 -13.26
CA ALA A 198 -0.53 29.07 -14.25
C ALA A 198 -1.93 29.00 -13.63
N GLY A 199 -2.04 28.76 -12.31
CA GLY A 199 -3.30 28.66 -11.58
C GLY A 199 -4.13 27.40 -11.92
N GLY A 200 -3.51 26.38 -12.53
CA GLY A 200 -4.19 25.19 -13.05
C GLY A 200 -4.22 23.96 -12.14
N ALA A 201 -3.38 23.93 -11.10
CA ALA A 201 -3.13 22.72 -10.31
C ALA A 201 -4.39 22.15 -9.63
N LEU A 202 -5.19 23.00 -9.00
CA LEU A 202 -6.39 22.58 -8.27
C LEU A 202 -7.42 21.93 -9.20
N ALA A 203 -7.61 22.51 -10.42
CA ALA A 203 -8.52 21.97 -11.41
C ALA A 203 -8.00 20.63 -11.97
N ALA A 204 -6.69 20.52 -12.23
CA ALA A 204 -6.06 19.29 -12.70
C ALA A 204 -6.14 18.17 -11.65
N ALA A 205 -5.92 18.48 -10.36
CA ALA A 205 -6.07 17.51 -9.27
C ALA A 205 -7.49 16.95 -9.19
N ARG A 206 -8.52 17.79 -9.35
CA ARG A 206 -9.92 17.33 -9.42
C ARG A 206 -10.18 16.43 -10.63
N ARG A 207 -9.62 16.76 -11.80
CA ARG A 207 -9.72 15.91 -13.00
C ARG A 207 -9.06 14.56 -12.78
N ALA A 208 -7.88 14.54 -12.16
CA ALA A 208 -7.18 13.30 -11.80
C ALA A 208 -8.03 12.42 -10.90
N ALA A 209 -8.62 12.98 -9.84
CA ALA A 209 -9.52 12.26 -8.93
C ALA A 209 -10.77 11.72 -9.64
N ALA A 210 -11.38 12.51 -10.53
CA ALA A 210 -12.53 12.07 -11.34
C ALA A 210 -12.15 10.94 -12.31
N ALA A 211 -10.89 10.87 -12.74
CA ALA A 211 -10.35 9.78 -13.56
C ALA A 211 -9.90 8.55 -12.72
N GLY A 212 -10.05 8.58 -11.39
CA GLY A 212 -9.72 7.48 -10.49
C GLY A 212 -8.25 7.45 -10.03
N TYR A 213 -7.49 8.53 -10.22
CA TYR A 213 -6.10 8.67 -9.78
C TYR A 213 -6.00 9.64 -8.62
N THR A 214 -5.30 9.24 -7.56
CA THR A 214 -5.05 10.14 -6.42
C THR A 214 -3.85 11.06 -6.70
N VAL A 215 -3.91 12.28 -6.17
CA VAL A 215 -2.79 13.25 -6.24
C VAL A 215 -2.26 13.49 -4.84
N HIS A 216 -1.01 13.14 -4.61
CA HIS A 216 -0.30 13.40 -3.37
C HIS A 216 0.73 14.51 -3.59
N ALA A 217 1.10 15.20 -2.54
CA ALA A 217 2.10 16.25 -2.61
C ALA A 217 3.16 16.08 -1.51
N LEU A 218 4.42 16.22 -1.90
CA LEU A 218 5.56 16.31 -1.02
C LEU A 218 6.09 17.75 -1.09
N GLY A 219 5.89 18.48 0.00
CA GLY A 219 6.22 19.88 0.09
C GLY A 219 7.71 20.10 0.38
N LEU A 220 8.34 20.87 -0.47
CA LEU A 220 9.74 21.27 -0.41
C LEU A 220 9.87 22.75 -0.03
N GLY A 221 10.91 23.06 0.77
CA GLY A 221 11.14 24.43 1.22
C GLY A 221 10.46 24.76 2.54
N THR A 222 10.77 25.92 3.04
CA THR A 222 10.32 26.42 4.35
C THR A 222 9.44 27.67 4.19
N ALA A 223 8.64 27.98 5.22
CA ALA A 223 7.83 29.20 5.24
C ALA A 223 8.72 30.47 5.36
N ALA A 224 9.93 30.33 5.95
CA ALA A 224 10.89 31.43 5.99
C ALA A 224 11.44 31.75 4.60
N GLY A 225 11.54 30.72 3.75
CA GLY A 225 12.06 30.80 2.41
C GLY A 225 13.58 30.82 2.32
N GLY A 226 14.07 30.82 1.09
CA GLY A 226 15.50 30.86 0.78
C GLY A 226 15.80 31.64 -0.49
N LYS A 227 17.04 32.08 -0.59
CA LYS A 227 17.54 32.70 -1.81
C LYS A 227 17.82 31.64 -2.87
N ILE A 228 17.50 31.97 -4.11
CA ILE A 228 17.74 31.10 -5.26
C ILE A 228 19.21 31.19 -5.66
N VAL A 229 19.90 30.05 -5.69
CA VAL A 229 21.31 29.96 -6.09
C VAL A 229 21.41 29.59 -7.56
N VAL A 230 22.14 30.35 -8.34
CA VAL A 230 22.40 30.10 -9.76
C VAL A 230 23.88 29.99 -10.02
N ASP A 231 24.29 29.09 -10.91
CA ASP A 231 25.66 29.03 -11.41
C ASP A 231 25.82 29.98 -12.61
N THR A 232 26.72 30.95 -12.48
CA THR A 232 26.99 31.94 -13.51
C THR A 232 28.17 31.55 -14.43
N GLY A 233 28.74 30.36 -14.24
CA GLY A 233 29.99 29.94 -14.90
C GLY A 233 31.25 30.61 -14.31
N ALA A 234 31.10 31.70 -13.55
CA ALA A 234 32.19 32.34 -12.77
C ALA A 234 32.12 31.97 -11.29
N GLY A 235 31.06 31.20 -10.90
CA GLY A 235 30.80 30.76 -9.55
C GLY A 235 29.31 30.89 -9.19
N GLU A 236 28.96 30.47 -7.98
CA GLU A 236 27.62 30.60 -7.46
C GLU A 236 27.28 32.07 -7.14
N ALA A 237 26.08 32.49 -7.54
CA ALA A 237 25.51 33.79 -7.24
C ALA A 237 24.06 33.65 -6.82
N PHE A 238 23.49 34.67 -6.16
CA PHE A 238 22.05 34.69 -5.91
C PHE A 238 21.32 35.29 -7.13
N LEU A 239 20.16 34.69 -7.47
CA LEU A 239 19.30 35.24 -8.49
C LEU A 239 18.77 36.61 -8.01
N GLN A 240 18.90 37.63 -8.85
CA GLN A 240 18.41 38.98 -8.59
C GLN A 240 17.24 39.32 -9.48
N ASP A 241 16.33 40.11 -8.98
CA ASP A 241 15.22 40.70 -9.73
C ASP A 241 15.68 41.87 -10.61
N GLY A 242 14.73 42.52 -11.31
CA GLY A 242 15.03 43.67 -12.17
C GLY A 242 15.47 44.91 -11.41
N ALA A 243 15.37 44.97 -10.08
CA ALA A 243 15.84 46.03 -9.21
C ALA A 243 17.22 45.75 -8.59
N GLY A 244 17.76 44.51 -8.82
CA GLY A 244 19.04 44.05 -8.27
C GLY A 244 18.93 43.50 -6.84
N GLU A 245 17.71 43.26 -6.36
CA GLU A 245 17.49 42.61 -5.07
C GLU A 245 17.47 41.09 -5.19
N ASP A 246 17.97 40.39 -4.18
CA ASP A 246 17.98 38.94 -4.16
C ASP A 246 16.56 38.34 -4.11
N VAL A 247 16.24 37.44 -5.01
CA VAL A 247 14.93 36.76 -5.05
C VAL A 247 14.84 35.74 -3.92
N ILE A 248 13.82 35.93 -3.08
CA ILE A 248 13.48 34.99 -2.00
C ILE A 248 12.21 34.23 -2.38
N THR A 249 12.28 32.89 -2.46
CA THR A 249 11.13 32.01 -2.64
C THR A 249 10.76 31.32 -1.34
N ARG A 250 9.46 31.04 -1.11
CA ARG A 250 8.93 30.38 0.08
C ARG A 250 8.18 29.12 -0.31
N GLY A 251 8.21 28.12 0.59
CA GLY A 251 7.39 26.93 0.40
C GLY A 251 5.91 27.20 0.72
N GLU A 252 5.03 26.97 -0.24
CA GLU A 252 3.58 27.17 -0.14
C GLU A 252 2.84 25.88 0.25
N CYS A 253 3.06 25.40 1.48
CA CYS A 253 2.46 24.16 1.97
C CYS A 253 0.91 24.13 1.89
N ALA A 254 0.26 25.30 2.01
CA ALA A 254 -1.20 25.41 1.93
C ALA A 254 -1.72 25.11 0.52
N ALA A 255 -1.01 25.56 -0.53
CA ALA A 255 -1.34 25.26 -1.91
C ALA A 255 -1.23 23.76 -2.17
N LEU A 256 -0.12 23.14 -1.78
CA LEU A 256 0.11 21.70 -1.89
C LEU A 256 -0.97 20.87 -1.15
N ALA A 257 -1.36 21.28 0.05
CA ALA A 257 -2.43 20.64 0.81
C ALA A 257 -3.77 20.72 0.06
N SER A 258 -4.07 21.87 -0.57
CA SER A 258 -5.29 22.05 -1.35
C SER A 258 -5.33 21.16 -2.60
N TRP A 259 -4.21 21.02 -3.31
CA TRP A 259 -4.11 20.13 -4.48
C TRP A 259 -4.28 18.66 -4.09
N ALA A 260 -3.58 18.24 -3.02
CA ALA A 260 -3.69 16.88 -2.52
C ALA A 260 -5.11 16.55 -2.05
N ALA A 261 -5.76 17.46 -1.30
CA ALA A 261 -7.14 17.27 -0.86
C ALA A 261 -8.11 17.18 -2.04
N ALA A 262 -7.97 18.04 -3.06
CA ALA A 262 -8.78 18.01 -4.27
C ALA A 262 -8.56 16.73 -5.10
N GLY A 263 -7.35 16.17 -5.06
CA GLY A 263 -6.96 14.93 -5.70
C GLY A 263 -7.23 13.67 -4.88
N GLY A 264 -7.88 13.76 -3.70
CA GLY A 264 -8.17 12.63 -2.84
C GLY A 264 -6.93 12.00 -2.19
N GLY A 265 -5.80 12.71 -2.17
CA GLY A 265 -4.54 12.24 -1.61
C GLY A 265 -4.14 12.95 -0.32
N ARG A 266 -2.83 13.00 -0.05
CA ARG A 266 -2.24 13.59 1.15
C ARG A 266 -1.09 14.51 0.77
N SER A 267 -0.93 15.60 1.54
CA SER A 267 0.25 16.47 1.49
C SER A 267 1.10 16.20 2.72
N VAL A 268 2.41 16.01 2.51
CA VAL A 268 3.39 15.74 3.56
C VAL A 268 4.61 16.64 3.31
N PRO A 269 5.16 17.33 4.32
CA PRO A 269 6.42 18.05 4.14
C PRO A 269 7.56 17.05 3.91
N LEU A 270 8.40 17.31 2.94
CA LEU A 270 9.62 16.56 2.70
C LEU A 270 10.76 17.21 3.49
N ALA A 271 10.84 16.90 4.79
CA ALA A 271 11.87 17.43 5.67
C ALA A 271 13.21 16.67 5.53
N ASP A 272 13.11 15.39 5.13
CA ASP A 272 14.23 14.49 4.89
C ASP A 272 13.97 13.65 3.62
N GLY A 273 14.97 12.96 3.12
CA GLY A 273 14.79 12.14 1.90
C GLY A 273 13.86 10.91 2.07
N ASP A 274 13.30 10.65 3.26
CA ASP A 274 12.48 9.45 3.52
C ASP A 274 10.97 9.69 3.34
N GLY A 275 10.53 10.94 3.22
CA GLY A 275 9.09 11.27 3.10
C GLY A 275 8.39 10.59 1.94
N LEU A 276 9.03 10.48 0.77
CA LEU A 276 8.48 9.79 -0.40
C LEU A 276 8.34 8.27 -0.14
N ARG A 277 9.34 7.67 0.48
CA ARG A 277 9.30 6.25 0.86
C ARG A 277 8.20 5.99 1.90
N ALA A 278 8.09 6.84 2.90
CA ALA A 278 7.04 6.72 3.92
C ALA A 278 5.64 6.85 3.30
N LEU A 279 5.45 7.76 2.35
CA LEU A 279 4.21 7.88 1.58
C LEU A 279 3.94 6.61 0.76
N HIS A 280 4.95 6.09 0.07
CA HIS A 280 4.83 4.87 -0.72
C HIS A 280 4.42 3.68 0.16
N ASP A 281 5.17 3.39 1.23
CA ASP A 281 4.96 2.20 2.06
C ASP A 281 3.66 2.29 2.88
N GLY A 282 3.29 3.50 3.33
CA GLY A 282 2.13 3.73 4.18
C GLY A 282 0.81 3.95 3.43
N VAL A 283 0.86 4.41 2.19
CA VAL A 283 -0.35 4.82 1.44
C VAL A 283 -0.42 4.18 0.06
N LEU A 284 0.61 4.36 -0.79
CA LEU A 284 0.53 4.00 -2.21
C LEU A 284 0.52 2.49 -2.41
N ALA A 285 1.45 1.77 -1.80
CA ALA A 285 1.55 0.33 -1.94
C ALA A 285 0.33 -0.42 -1.35
N PRO A 286 -0.21 -0.09 -0.17
CA PRO A 286 -1.46 -0.67 0.32
C PRO A 286 -2.65 -0.40 -0.60
N ALA A 287 -2.83 0.85 -1.08
CA ALA A 287 -3.93 1.21 -1.97
C ALA A 287 -3.85 0.45 -3.31
N ALA A 288 -2.65 0.30 -3.86
CA ALA A 288 -2.42 -0.46 -5.08
C ALA A 288 -2.77 -1.95 -4.91
N ARG A 289 -2.39 -2.55 -3.79
CA ARG A 289 -2.74 -3.94 -3.46
C ARG A 289 -4.25 -4.14 -3.34
N GLU A 290 -4.94 -3.24 -2.65
CA GLU A 290 -6.40 -3.29 -2.55
C GLU A 290 -7.07 -3.15 -3.93
N ALA A 291 -6.57 -2.27 -4.78
CA ALA A 291 -7.07 -2.11 -6.13
C ALA A 291 -6.83 -3.36 -6.99
N ALA A 292 -5.65 -3.99 -6.87
CA ALA A 292 -5.33 -5.23 -7.57
C ALA A 292 -6.20 -6.40 -7.11
N VAL A 293 -6.52 -6.49 -5.81
CA VAL A 293 -7.48 -7.48 -5.28
C VAL A 293 -8.88 -7.24 -5.84
N ARG A 294 -9.36 -5.99 -5.83
CA ARG A 294 -10.68 -5.63 -6.38
C ARG A 294 -10.79 -5.90 -7.88
N ALA A 295 -9.70 -5.72 -8.62
CA ALA A 295 -9.63 -6.01 -10.05
C ALA A 295 -9.44 -7.52 -10.38
N GLY A 296 -9.37 -8.40 -9.38
CA GLY A 296 -9.14 -9.83 -9.56
C GLY A 296 -7.73 -10.19 -10.09
N ARG A 297 -6.80 -9.25 -10.07
CA ARG A 297 -5.41 -9.46 -10.53
C ARG A 297 -4.55 -10.18 -9.51
N LEU A 298 -4.85 -10.03 -8.23
CA LEU A 298 -4.28 -10.83 -7.16
C LEU A 298 -5.24 -11.97 -6.84
N GLN A 299 -4.81 -13.18 -7.10
CA GLN A 299 -5.47 -14.35 -6.53
C GLN A 299 -4.90 -14.53 -5.11
N PRO A 300 -5.68 -14.24 -4.07
CA PRO A 300 -5.25 -14.52 -2.71
C PRO A 300 -4.95 -16.01 -2.60
N LEU A 301 -3.82 -16.36 -1.97
CA LEU A 301 -3.51 -17.75 -1.67
C LEU A 301 -4.47 -18.24 -0.58
N PRO A 302 -5.43 -19.11 -0.91
CA PRO A 302 -6.41 -19.56 0.05
C PRO A 302 -5.75 -20.52 1.04
N LEU A 303 -5.75 -20.17 2.31
CA LEU A 303 -5.18 -20.98 3.39
C LEU A 303 -6.18 -21.98 4.00
N TRP A 304 -7.42 -22.08 3.46
CA TRP A 304 -8.47 -22.96 3.97
C TRP A 304 -8.04 -24.45 4.02
N ARG A 305 -7.06 -24.84 3.21
CA ARG A 305 -6.52 -26.20 3.19
C ARG A 305 -5.86 -26.59 4.50
N TRP A 306 -5.16 -25.65 5.17
CA TRP A 306 -4.43 -25.94 6.40
C TRP A 306 -5.34 -26.29 7.58
N PRO A 307 -6.38 -25.49 7.92
CA PRO A 307 -7.32 -25.89 8.97
C PRO A 307 -8.08 -27.17 8.58
N LEU A 308 -8.35 -27.41 7.30
CA LEU A 308 -8.98 -28.67 6.86
C LEU A 308 -8.05 -29.87 7.07
N PHE A 309 -6.77 -29.78 6.68
CA PHE A 309 -5.78 -30.82 6.93
C PHE A 309 -5.60 -31.06 8.44
N ALA A 310 -5.54 -30.01 9.25
CA ALA A 310 -5.46 -30.13 10.69
C ALA A 310 -6.68 -30.84 11.28
N ALA A 311 -7.90 -30.56 10.78
CA ALA A 311 -9.12 -31.24 11.20
C ALA A 311 -9.08 -32.75 10.89
N VAL A 312 -8.66 -33.11 9.68
CA VAL A 312 -8.53 -34.52 9.26
C VAL A 312 -7.45 -35.24 10.08
N ALA A 313 -6.29 -34.60 10.28
CA ALA A 313 -5.21 -35.16 11.08
C ALA A 313 -5.65 -35.40 12.53
N LEU A 314 -6.35 -34.42 13.13
CA LEU A 314 -6.88 -34.55 14.48
C LEU A 314 -7.88 -35.73 14.60
N TRP A 315 -8.74 -35.89 13.61
CA TRP A 315 -9.70 -36.97 13.55
C TRP A 315 -9.02 -38.35 13.37
N MET A 316 -8.01 -38.44 12.48
CA MET A 316 -7.22 -39.68 12.31
C MET A 316 -6.45 -40.05 13.56
N LEU A 317 -5.80 -39.09 14.23
CA LEU A 317 -5.10 -39.35 15.49
C LEU A 317 -6.06 -39.85 16.58
N ALA A 318 -7.26 -39.29 16.64
CA ALA A 318 -8.30 -39.76 17.55
C ALA A 318 -8.75 -41.20 17.25
N ALA A 319 -8.87 -41.55 15.96
CA ALA A 319 -9.21 -42.90 15.51
C ALA A 319 -8.11 -43.91 15.84
N CYS A 320 -6.85 -43.63 15.52
CA CYS A 320 -5.70 -44.50 15.81
C CYS A 320 -5.49 -44.71 17.34
N ALA A 321 -5.72 -43.66 18.15
CA ALA A 321 -5.67 -43.79 19.60
C ALA A 321 -6.76 -44.71 20.17
N GLN A 322 -7.85 -44.93 19.43
CA GLN A 322 -8.91 -45.85 19.82
C GLN A 322 -8.52 -47.30 19.51
N GLU A 323 -7.88 -47.58 18.36
CA GLU A 323 -7.45 -48.92 17.97
C GLU A 323 -6.36 -49.48 18.88
N ARG A 324 -5.40 -48.61 19.32
CA ARG A 324 -4.34 -49.01 20.29
C ARG A 324 -4.83 -49.34 21.70
N ARG A 325 -6.07 -49.00 22.01
CA ARG A 325 -6.68 -49.28 23.34
C ARG A 325 -7.68 -50.43 23.32
N ARG A 326 -7.89 -51.05 22.18
CA ARG A 326 -8.60 -52.33 22.01
C ARG A 326 -7.63 -53.50 22.02
#